data_25993839543027e13bfb09d250268ea6
#
_entry.id   25993839543027e13bfb09d250268ea6
#
_cell.length_a   1.000
_cell.length_b   1.000
_cell.length_c   1.000
_cell.angle_alpha   90.00
_cell.angle_beta   90.00
_cell.angle_gamma   90.00
#
_symmetry.space_group_name_H-M   'P 1'
#
loop_
_entity.id
_entity.type
_entity.pdbx_description
1 polymer ?
#
loop_
_entity_poly.entity_id
_entity_poly.type
_entity_poly.pdbx_seq_one_letter_code
_entity_poly.pdbx_strand_id
1 'polypeptide(L)'
;MSRHDSVFDADKDITSFWGRMKVLWANSCFLYLVAAGALRFFGGYSLGFLSGNFFEKRYPDYVNQFAIMNAVVVIGGGLPASMMGGWLSDKYEDRYGNVKGLIAGCGALAATPFIVIAYTVQPGFWGSIISYYFAYFIAEMWYGPSHAQINNMFPSEYQGFAVSAFNFSGAIFGTIATLSLGALRTKFDTGDDEYNARVNGYILTGAVLFSYLTCGPLFLISGRKYAAQLEKNKKQLKVLQFSQIASRE
;
A
#
# COMPACT_ATOMS: atom_id res chain seq x y z
N MET A 1 4.71 -11.07 -44.34
CA MET A 1 3.71 -10.74 -43.32
C MET A 1 4.43 -10.77 -41.99
N SER A 2 4.80 -9.62 -41.47
CA SER A 2 5.87 -9.48 -40.49
C SER A 2 5.32 -9.75 -39.06
N ARG A 3 6.12 -10.46 -38.30
CA ARG A 3 5.89 -10.81 -36.86
C ARG A 3 5.92 -9.59 -35.94
N HIS A 4 5.90 -8.39 -36.50
CA HIS A 4 5.86 -7.11 -35.76
C HIS A 4 4.44 -6.65 -35.43
N ASP A 5 3.42 -7.17 -36.13
CA ASP A 5 2.06 -6.69 -36.03
C ASP A 5 1.24 -7.31 -34.86
N SER A 6 1.82 -8.26 -34.12
CA SER A 6 1.13 -8.96 -33.04
C SER A 6 1.45 -8.49 -31.61
N VAL A 7 2.35 -7.52 -31.44
CA VAL A 7 2.76 -7.06 -30.10
C VAL A 7 2.11 -5.74 -29.69
N PHE A 8 1.82 -4.87 -30.65
CA PHE A 8 1.09 -3.64 -30.36
C PHE A 8 0.37 -3.17 -31.65
N ASP A 9 -0.91 -3.36 -31.71
CA ASP A 9 -1.83 -2.45 -32.41
C ASP A 9 -1.94 -1.20 -31.50
N ALA A 10 -0.76 -0.64 -31.16
CA ALA A 10 -0.54 0.28 -30.06
C ALA A 10 -1.27 1.61 -30.19
N ASP A 11 -1.46 2.10 -31.42
CA ASP A 11 -2.00 3.44 -31.62
C ASP A 11 -3.51 3.56 -31.33
N LYS A 12 -4.29 2.51 -31.51
CA LYS A 12 -5.72 2.51 -31.19
C LYS A 12 -6.00 2.23 -29.72
N ASP A 13 -5.21 1.37 -29.07
CA ASP A 13 -5.40 1.03 -27.66
C ASP A 13 -4.89 2.13 -26.71
N ILE A 14 -3.87 2.91 -27.10
CA ILE A 14 -3.34 4.02 -26.31
C ILE A 14 -4.37 5.15 -26.12
N THR A 15 -5.26 5.37 -27.06
CA THR A 15 -6.25 6.46 -27.02
C THR A 15 -7.54 6.08 -26.31
N SER A 16 -7.89 4.78 -26.26
CA SER A 16 -9.11 4.30 -25.64
C SER A 16 -8.93 3.98 -24.15
N PHE A 17 -9.88 4.45 -23.31
CA PHE A 17 -9.94 4.07 -21.89
C PHE A 17 -9.97 2.55 -21.69
N TRP A 18 -10.80 1.85 -22.43
CA TRP A 18 -10.94 0.39 -22.33
C TRP A 18 -9.71 -0.36 -22.82
N GLY A 19 -9.02 0.17 -23.84
CA GLY A 19 -7.75 -0.38 -24.32
C GLY A 19 -6.67 -0.30 -23.24
N ARG A 20 -6.52 0.87 -22.60
CA ARG A 20 -5.58 1.04 -21.46
C ARG A 20 -5.92 0.11 -20.31
N MET A 21 -7.20 0.02 -19.93
CA MET A 21 -7.67 -0.89 -18.89
C MET A 21 -7.28 -2.34 -19.19
N LYS A 22 -7.50 -2.82 -20.42
CA LYS A 22 -7.14 -4.18 -20.84
C LYS A 22 -5.66 -4.47 -20.68
N VAL A 23 -4.80 -3.52 -21.03
CA VAL A 23 -3.34 -3.64 -20.85
C VAL A 23 -2.97 -3.79 -19.37
N LEU A 24 -3.56 -2.97 -18.49
CA LEU A 24 -3.34 -3.07 -17.05
C LEU A 24 -3.78 -4.42 -16.48
N TRP A 25 -4.99 -4.87 -16.85
CA TRP A 25 -5.56 -6.13 -16.37
C TRP A 25 -4.86 -7.37 -16.91
N ALA A 26 -4.18 -7.26 -18.06
CA ALA A 26 -3.34 -8.34 -18.59
C ALA A 26 -2.05 -8.53 -17.78
N ASN A 27 -1.59 -7.52 -17.03
CA ASN A 27 -0.38 -7.61 -16.22
C ASN A 27 -0.69 -8.20 -14.83
N SER A 28 -0.38 -9.47 -14.65
CA SER A 28 -0.64 -10.16 -13.37
C SER A 28 0.13 -9.55 -12.19
N CYS A 29 1.31 -8.96 -12.41
CA CYS A 29 2.06 -8.28 -11.36
C CYS A 29 1.28 -7.05 -10.85
N PHE A 30 0.74 -6.26 -11.75
CA PHE A 30 -0.08 -5.09 -11.45
C PHE A 30 -1.37 -5.47 -10.69
N LEU A 31 -2.03 -6.56 -11.09
CA LEU A 31 -3.25 -7.02 -10.40
C LEU A 31 -2.99 -7.36 -8.93
N TYR A 32 -1.90 -8.09 -8.64
CA TYR A 32 -1.54 -8.37 -7.25
C TYR A 32 -1.16 -7.11 -6.48
N LEU A 33 -0.51 -6.15 -7.14
CA LEU A 33 -0.16 -4.87 -6.53
C LEU A 33 -1.41 -4.04 -6.20
N VAL A 34 -2.37 -3.98 -7.12
CA VAL A 34 -3.65 -3.27 -6.93
C VAL A 34 -4.45 -3.92 -5.80
N ALA A 35 -4.55 -5.25 -5.77
CA ALA A 35 -5.25 -5.97 -4.71
C ALA A 35 -4.60 -5.73 -3.34
N ALA A 36 -3.26 -5.80 -3.27
CA ALA A 36 -2.50 -5.51 -2.06
C ALA A 36 -2.70 -4.06 -1.61
N GLY A 37 -2.57 -3.11 -2.53
CA GLY A 37 -2.77 -1.68 -2.28
C GLY A 37 -4.18 -1.35 -1.81
N ALA A 38 -5.21 -1.91 -2.45
CA ALA A 38 -6.61 -1.73 -2.08
C ALA A 38 -6.87 -2.17 -0.63
N LEU A 39 -6.38 -3.36 -0.24
CA LEU A 39 -6.46 -3.83 1.14
C LEU A 39 -5.63 -2.95 2.09
N ARG A 40 -4.46 -2.49 1.67
CA ARG A 40 -3.62 -1.61 2.49
C ARG A 40 -4.28 -0.25 2.72
N PHE A 41 -4.93 0.31 1.70
CA PHE A 41 -5.74 1.52 1.83
C PHE A 41 -6.92 1.30 2.78
N PHE A 42 -7.59 0.15 2.73
CA PHE A 42 -8.63 -0.21 3.70
C PHE A 42 -8.13 -0.05 5.14
N GLY A 43 -6.96 -0.60 5.48
CA GLY A 43 -6.36 -0.45 6.81
C GLY A 43 -5.98 0.99 7.16
N GLY A 44 -5.40 1.74 6.22
CA GLY A 44 -5.03 3.14 6.41
C GLY A 44 -6.23 4.06 6.67
N TYR A 45 -7.30 3.90 5.88
CA TYR A 45 -8.54 4.65 6.09
C TYR A 45 -9.26 4.24 7.39
N SER A 46 -9.14 2.96 7.79
CA SER A 46 -9.65 2.51 9.11
C SER A 46 -8.96 3.24 10.26
N LEU A 47 -7.62 3.37 10.19
CA LEU A 47 -6.85 4.14 11.16
C LEU A 47 -7.27 5.62 11.16
N GLY A 48 -7.31 6.25 10.00
CA GLY A 48 -7.72 7.67 9.88
C GLY A 48 -9.12 7.93 10.43
N PHE A 49 -10.05 6.98 10.27
CA PHE A 49 -11.45 7.14 10.68
C PHE A 49 -11.67 6.94 12.19
N LEU A 50 -11.10 5.89 12.78
CA LEU A 50 -11.41 5.50 14.15
C LEU A 50 -10.38 5.95 15.20
N SER A 51 -9.12 6.24 14.82
CA SER A 51 -8.07 6.59 15.80
C SER A 51 -8.43 7.82 16.62
N GLY A 52 -8.95 8.88 15.98
CA GLY A 52 -9.36 10.11 16.68
C GLY A 52 -10.38 9.79 17.76
N ASN A 53 -11.47 9.15 17.37
CA ASN A 53 -12.54 8.82 18.30
C ASN A 53 -12.10 7.84 19.41
N PHE A 54 -11.19 6.89 19.11
CA PHE A 54 -10.62 6.00 20.10
C PHE A 54 -9.83 6.76 21.16
N PHE A 55 -8.89 7.63 20.74
CA PHE A 55 -8.02 8.35 21.66
C PHE A 55 -8.80 9.39 22.50
N GLU A 56 -9.75 10.09 21.89
CA GLU A 56 -10.61 11.07 22.59
C GLU A 56 -11.42 10.43 23.70
N LYS A 57 -12.07 9.29 23.44
CA LYS A 57 -12.88 8.58 24.43
C LYS A 57 -12.06 7.82 25.47
N ARG A 58 -10.92 7.25 25.06
CA ARG A 58 -10.07 6.44 25.94
C ARG A 58 -9.17 7.27 26.85
N TYR A 59 -8.76 8.46 26.38
CA TYR A 59 -7.83 9.34 27.08
C TYR A 59 -8.33 10.79 27.04
N PRO A 60 -9.47 11.09 27.70
CA PRO A 60 -10.12 12.39 27.61
C PRO A 60 -9.25 13.56 28.10
N ASP A 61 -8.33 13.30 29.05
CA ASP A 61 -7.40 14.32 29.56
C ASP A 61 -6.29 14.68 28.55
N TYR A 62 -6.15 13.94 27.44
CA TYR A 62 -5.08 14.09 26.46
C TYR A 62 -5.56 14.48 25.07
N VAL A 63 -6.78 14.99 24.90
CA VAL A 63 -7.37 15.32 23.59
C VAL A 63 -6.50 16.31 22.80
N ASN A 64 -6.02 17.39 23.44
CA ASN A 64 -5.16 18.37 22.80
C ASN A 64 -3.80 17.79 22.41
N GLN A 65 -3.21 16.98 23.30
CA GLN A 65 -1.94 16.29 23.04
C GLN A 65 -2.10 15.28 21.89
N PHE A 66 -3.23 14.55 21.84
CA PHE A 66 -3.51 13.66 20.74
C PHE A 66 -3.57 14.39 19.40
N ALA A 67 -4.25 15.54 19.32
CA ALA A 67 -4.34 16.31 18.07
C ALA A 67 -2.94 16.68 17.52
N ILE A 68 -2.03 17.14 18.39
CA ILE A 68 -0.65 17.46 18.02
C ILE A 68 0.13 16.19 17.64
N MET A 69 0.05 15.16 18.47
CA MET A 69 0.79 13.91 18.23
C MET A 69 0.31 13.18 16.98
N ASN A 70 -0.99 13.23 16.68
CA ASN A 70 -1.53 12.64 15.44
C ASN A 70 -0.96 13.36 14.20
N ALA A 71 -0.79 14.68 14.25
CA ALA A 71 -0.09 15.40 13.17
C ALA A 71 1.38 14.95 13.05
N VAL A 72 2.08 14.74 14.17
CA VAL A 72 3.44 14.19 14.19
C VAL A 72 3.48 12.77 13.61
N VAL A 73 2.51 11.91 13.94
CA VAL A 73 2.41 10.55 13.38
C VAL A 73 2.22 10.60 11.87
N VAL A 74 1.28 11.40 11.38
CA VAL A 74 0.94 11.41 9.95
C VAL A 74 2.01 12.11 9.12
N ILE A 75 2.45 13.31 9.53
CA ILE A 75 3.42 14.10 8.77
C ILE A 75 4.84 13.62 9.06
N GLY A 76 5.22 13.51 10.34
CA GLY A 76 6.57 13.12 10.77
C GLY A 76 6.85 11.63 10.61
N GLY A 77 5.82 10.78 10.61
CA GLY A 77 5.92 9.36 10.36
C GLY A 77 5.72 9.00 8.89
N GLY A 78 4.59 9.40 8.31
CA GLY A 78 4.14 8.94 6.99
C GLY A 78 5.03 9.41 5.83
N LEU A 79 5.34 10.70 5.74
CA LEU A 79 6.16 11.22 4.66
C LEU A 79 7.59 10.66 4.67
N PRO A 80 8.35 10.72 5.79
CA PRO A 80 9.69 10.13 5.83
C PRO A 80 9.68 8.63 5.59
N ALA A 81 8.68 7.89 6.09
CA ALA A 81 8.56 6.46 5.86
C ALA A 81 8.39 6.11 4.38
N SER A 82 7.50 6.81 3.68
CA SER A 82 7.28 6.62 2.24
C SER A 82 8.54 6.91 1.42
N MET A 83 9.25 8.01 1.73
CA MET A 83 10.51 8.37 1.09
C MET A 83 11.61 7.34 1.38
N MET A 84 11.73 6.91 2.64
CA MET A 84 12.72 5.91 3.04
C MET A 84 12.43 4.55 2.40
N GLY A 85 11.17 4.14 2.32
CA GLY A 85 10.76 2.93 1.61
C GLY A 85 11.14 2.96 0.13
N GLY A 86 10.87 4.09 -0.56
CA GLY A 86 11.29 4.31 -1.94
C GLY A 86 12.80 4.23 -2.10
N TRP A 87 13.55 5.00 -1.32
CA TRP A 87 15.01 5.01 -1.37
C TRP A 87 15.63 3.63 -1.09
N LEU A 88 15.15 2.93 -0.05
CA LEU A 88 15.62 1.57 0.23
C LEU A 88 15.32 0.62 -0.92
N SER A 89 14.13 0.71 -1.50
CA SER A 89 13.74 -0.15 -2.61
C SER A 89 14.64 0.05 -3.83
N ASP A 90 14.93 1.29 -4.18
CA ASP A 90 15.77 1.61 -5.34
C ASP A 90 17.23 1.21 -5.11
N LYS A 91 17.75 1.47 -3.90
CA LYS A 91 19.13 1.10 -3.53
C LYS A 91 19.40 -0.41 -3.61
N TYR A 92 18.42 -1.24 -3.28
CA TYR A 92 18.60 -2.69 -3.22
C TYR A 92 17.98 -3.45 -4.39
N GLU A 93 17.32 -2.79 -5.35
CA GLU A 93 16.64 -3.44 -6.48
C GLU A 93 17.58 -4.27 -7.37
N ASP A 94 18.80 -3.78 -7.63
CA ASP A 94 19.78 -4.51 -8.44
C ASP A 94 20.24 -5.82 -7.79
N ARG A 95 20.28 -5.85 -6.45
CA ARG A 95 20.68 -7.04 -5.70
C ARG A 95 19.51 -7.99 -5.45
N TYR A 96 18.33 -7.44 -5.17
CA TYR A 96 17.11 -8.18 -4.84
C TYR A 96 15.95 -7.64 -5.69
N GLY A 97 15.70 -8.21 -6.84
CA GLY A 97 14.66 -7.74 -7.75
C GLY A 97 13.24 -7.70 -7.17
N ASN A 98 12.99 -8.42 -6.06
CA ASN A 98 11.71 -8.45 -5.35
C ASN A 98 11.64 -7.49 -4.15
N VAL A 99 12.64 -6.64 -3.94
CA VAL A 99 12.79 -5.78 -2.74
C VAL A 99 11.60 -4.84 -2.54
N LYS A 100 10.99 -4.33 -3.62
CA LYS A 100 9.80 -3.46 -3.54
C LYS A 100 8.64 -4.16 -2.84
N GLY A 101 8.36 -5.39 -3.23
CA GLY A 101 7.34 -6.20 -2.57
C GLY A 101 7.73 -6.66 -1.16
N LEU A 102 9.03 -6.89 -0.89
CA LEU A 102 9.52 -7.24 0.43
C LEU A 102 9.32 -6.09 1.42
N ILE A 103 9.71 -4.86 1.07
CA ILE A 103 9.54 -3.68 1.94
C ILE A 103 8.05 -3.48 2.25
N ALA A 104 7.20 -3.49 1.22
CA ALA A 104 5.77 -3.29 1.40
C ALA A 104 5.12 -4.40 2.23
N GLY A 105 5.41 -5.67 1.90
CA GLY A 105 4.80 -6.82 2.56
C GLY A 105 5.30 -7.04 3.99
N CYS A 106 6.62 -7.03 4.19
CA CYS A 106 7.19 -7.19 5.54
C CYS A 106 6.87 -5.98 6.42
N GLY A 107 6.83 -4.76 5.86
CA GLY A 107 6.43 -3.56 6.60
C GLY A 107 5.00 -3.66 7.13
N ALA A 108 4.04 -4.10 6.31
CA ALA A 108 2.67 -4.33 6.76
C ALA A 108 2.60 -5.37 7.90
N LEU A 109 3.27 -6.52 7.74
CA LEU A 109 3.29 -7.57 8.76
C LEU A 109 3.98 -7.12 10.06
N ALA A 110 5.11 -6.42 9.96
CA ALA A 110 5.87 -5.94 11.12
C ALA A 110 5.14 -4.84 11.91
N ALA A 111 4.22 -4.12 11.29
CA ALA A 111 3.40 -3.10 11.96
C ALA A 111 2.30 -3.70 12.84
N THR A 112 1.89 -4.96 12.60
CA THR A 112 0.74 -5.58 13.31
C THR A 112 0.87 -5.62 14.83
N PRO A 113 2.03 -6.00 15.44
CA PRO A 113 2.15 -6.02 16.90
C PRO A 113 2.00 -4.63 17.51
N PHE A 114 2.48 -3.58 16.83
CA PHE A 114 2.35 -2.22 17.32
C PHE A 114 0.90 -1.72 17.28
N ILE A 115 0.11 -2.15 16.28
CA ILE A 115 -1.34 -1.88 16.24
C ILE A 115 -2.04 -2.54 17.43
N VAL A 116 -1.73 -3.79 17.73
CA VAL A 116 -2.30 -4.49 18.89
C VAL A 116 -1.93 -3.77 20.19
N ILE A 117 -0.68 -3.36 20.35
CA ILE A 117 -0.24 -2.63 21.55
C ILE A 117 -0.98 -1.30 21.67
N ALA A 118 -1.09 -0.52 20.59
CA ALA A 118 -1.71 0.80 20.61
C ALA A 118 -3.19 0.77 20.98
N TYR A 119 -3.97 -0.16 20.39
CA TYR A 119 -5.44 -0.11 20.43
C TYR A 119 -6.08 -1.23 21.27
N THR A 120 -5.35 -2.30 21.60
CA THR A 120 -5.86 -3.43 22.38
C THR A 120 -5.21 -3.52 23.76
N VAL A 121 -3.87 -3.50 23.85
CA VAL A 121 -3.15 -3.57 25.13
C VAL A 121 -3.27 -2.26 25.90
N GLN A 122 -3.19 -1.11 25.21
CA GLN A 122 -3.43 0.23 25.75
C GLN A 122 -2.56 0.57 26.97
N PRO A 123 -1.23 0.61 26.86
CA PRO A 123 -0.31 0.81 27.99
C PRO A 123 -0.26 2.28 28.50
N GLY A 124 -1.39 2.98 28.46
CA GLY A 124 -1.52 4.41 28.72
C GLY A 124 -1.35 5.25 27.45
N PHE A 125 -1.69 6.55 27.56
CA PHE A 125 -1.70 7.46 26.41
C PHE A 125 -0.36 7.46 25.65
N TRP A 126 0.75 7.72 26.35
CA TRP A 126 2.07 7.81 25.71
C TRP A 126 2.55 6.50 25.11
N GLY A 127 2.29 5.38 25.78
CA GLY A 127 2.63 4.07 25.23
C GLY A 127 1.81 3.73 23.98
N SER A 128 0.52 4.05 23.97
CA SER A 128 -0.36 3.86 22.81
C SER A 128 0.04 4.73 21.63
N ILE A 129 0.33 6.03 21.85
CA ILE A 129 0.70 6.95 20.76
C ILE A 129 2.09 6.63 20.18
N ILE A 130 3.04 6.23 21.00
CA ILE A 130 4.37 5.77 20.53
C ILE A 130 4.23 4.51 19.69
N SER A 131 3.44 3.55 20.15
CA SER A 131 3.16 2.32 19.39
C SER A 131 2.46 2.63 18.07
N TYR A 132 1.48 3.55 18.08
CA TYR A 132 0.83 4.02 16.87
C TYR A 132 1.81 4.67 15.89
N TYR A 133 2.74 5.50 16.38
CA TYR A 133 3.78 6.10 15.56
C TYR A 133 4.65 5.05 14.85
N PHE A 134 5.15 4.05 15.59
CA PHE A 134 5.95 2.98 14.99
C PHE A 134 5.16 2.12 14.02
N ALA A 135 3.90 1.79 14.36
CA ALA A 135 3.02 1.08 13.45
C ALA A 135 2.85 1.84 12.14
N TYR A 136 2.57 3.15 12.23
CA TYR A 136 2.34 4.02 11.09
C TYR A 136 3.62 4.15 10.25
N PHE A 137 4.75 4.47 10.89
CA PHE A 137 6.03 4.62 10.22
C PHE A 137 6.44 3.37 9.44
N ILE A 138 6.40 2.20 10.08
CA ILE A 138 6.78 0.93 9.44
C ILE A 138 5.80 0.58 8.31
N ALA A 139 4.51 0.76 8.57
CA ALA A 139 3.48 0.43 7.62
C ALA A 139 3.46 1.36 6.39
N GLU A 140 3.84 2.64 6.50
CA GLU A 140 3.79 3.59 5.37
C GLU A 140 4.97 3.48 4.40
N MET A 141 5.98 2.67 4.69
CA MET A 141 7.10 2.39 3.77
C MET A 141 6.68 1.73 2.44
N TRP A 142 5.46 1.27 2.31
CA TRP A 142 4.95 0.59 1.11
C TRP A 142 4.68 1.51 -0.08
N TYR A 143 4.35 2.79 0.19
CA TYR A 143 3.79 3.70 -0.80
C TYR A 143 4.79 4.04 -1.90
N GLY A 144 6.01 4.46 -1.52
CA GLY A 144 7.09 4.76 -2.45
C GLY A 144 7.46 3.58 -3.36
N PRO A 145 7.80 2.40 -2.79
CA PRO A 145 8.09 1.21 -3.59
C PRO A 145 6.96 0.80 -4.53
N SER A 146 5.69 0.93 -4.10
CA SER A 146 4.55 0.55 -4.95
C SER A 146 4.42 1.45 -6.18
N HIS A 147 4.59 2.77 -6.03
CA HIS A 147 4.57 3.70 -7.15
C HIS A 147 5.77 3.52 -8.07
N ALA A 148 6.97 3.31 -7.52
CA ALA A 148 8.16 2.98 -8.30
C ALA A 148 7.97 1.67 -9.08
N GLN A 149 7.34 0.66 -8.48
CA GLN A 149 7.02 -0.59 -9.16
C GLN A 149 6.06 -0.39 -10.33
N ILE A 150 5.01 0.44 -10.18
CA ILE A 150 4.07 0.76 -11.27
C ILE A 150 4.80 1.46 -12.42
N ASN A 151 5.61 2.47 -12.11
CA ASN A 151 6.34 3.21 -13.11
C ASN A 151 7.34 2.33 -13.91
N ASN A 152 7.95 1.36 -13.25
CA ASN A 152 8.87 0.43 -13.90
C ASN A 152 8.18 -0.70 -14.71
N MET A 153 6.90 -0.98 -14.43
CA MET A 153 6.13 -2.01 -15.13
C MET A 153 5.58 -1.54 -16.48
N PHE A 154 5.31 -0.26 -16.62
CA PHE A 154 4.60 0.27 -17.78
C PHE A 154 5.40 1.34 -18.51
N PRO A 155 5.28 1.44 -19.86
CA PRO A 155 5.77 2.56 -20.63
C PRO A 155 5.18 3.91 -20.15
N SER A 156 5.87 5.01 -20.43
CA SER A 156 5.50 6.37 -19.97
C SER A 156 4.05 6.76 -20.26
N GLU A 157 3.51 6.31 -21.40
CA GLU A 157 2.15 6.60 -21.86
C GLU A 157 1.06 5.97 -20.98
N TYR A 158 1.41 4.90 -20.25
CA TYR A 158 0.50 4.16 -19.37
C TYR A 158 0.70 4.46 -17.90
N GLN A 159 1.86 5.01 -17.48
CA GLN A 159 2.21 5.18 -16.06
C GLN A 159 1.20 6.03 -15.30
N GLY A 160 0.83 7.19 -15.84
CA GLY A 160 -0.17 8.05 -15.20
C GLY A 160 -1.53 7.38 -15.04
N PHE A 161 -1.96 6.62 -16.05
CA PHE A 161 -3.22 5.87 -15.99
C PHE A 161 -3.16 4.72 -14.99
N ALA A 162 -2.03 3.99 -14.93
CA ALA A 162 -1.83 2.89 -13.99
C ALA A 162 -1.79 3.39 -12.53
N VAL A 163 -1.09 4.50 -12.25
CA VAL A 163 -1.07 5.15 -10.93
C VAL A 163 -2.47 5.61 -10.53
N SER A 164 -3.21 6.21 -11.47
CA SER A 164 -4.58 6.67 -11.21
C SER A 164 -5.52 5.49 -10.90
N ALA A 165 -5.43 4.39 -11.66
CA ALA A 165 -6.22 3.18 -11.42
C ALA A 165 -5.89 2.55 -10.04
N PHE A 166 -4.62 2.52 -9.67
CA PHE A 166 -4.17 2.06 -8.37
C PHE A 166 -4.75 2.92 -7.22
N ASN A 167 -4.61 4.24 -7.29
CA ASN A 167 -5.12 5.14 -6.27
C ASN A 167 -6.66 5.15 -6.23
N PHE A 168 -7.33 5.04 -7.37
CA PHE A 168 -8.78 4.93 -7.45
C PHE A 168 -9.31 3.67 -6.75
N SER A 169 -8.64 2.52 -6.96
CA SER A 169 -8.98 1.30 -6.23
C SER A 169 -8.83 1.49 -4.72
N GLY A 170 -7.78 2.20 -4.31
CA GLY A 170 -7.54 2.57 -2.91
C GLY A 170 -8.65 3.44 -2.33
N ALA A 171 -9.13 4.44 -3.07
CA ALA A 171 -10.24 5.30 -2.64
C ALA A 171 -11.54 4.51 -2.44
N ILE A 172 -11.85 3.57 -3.35
CA ILE A 172 -13.02 2.68 -3.21
C ILE A 172 -12.92 1.85 -1.92
N PHE A 173 -11.79 1.15 -1.72
CA PHE A 173 -11.61 0.31 -0.54
C PHE A 173 -11.52 1.11 0.75
N GLY A 174 -10.96 2.32 0.71
CA GLY A 174 -10.98 3.27 1.82
C GLY A 174 -12.40 3.69 2.19
N THR A 175 -13.24 3.99 1.20
CA THR A 175 -14.65 4.31 1.43
C THR A 175 -15.42 3.11 2.02
N ILE A 176 -15.19 1.91 1.51
CA ILE A 176 -15.79 0.68 2.07
C ILE A 176 -15.37 0.51 3.53
N ALA A 177 -14.08 0.78 3.86
CA ALA A 177 -13.61 0.72 5.23
C ALA A 177 -14.37 1.68 6.15
N THR A 178 -14.44 2.96 5.79
CA THR A 178 -15.11 3.97 6.61
C THR A 178 -16.59 3.70 6.79
N LEU A 179 -17.30 3.26 5.75
CA LEU A 179 -18.72 2.90 5.82
C LEU A 179 -18.96 1.67 6.70
N SER A 180 -18.19 0.60 6.50
CA SER A 180 -18.34 -0.64 7.28
C SER A 180 -18.00 -0.44 8.75
N LEU A 181 -16.93 0.31 9.04
CA LEU A 181 -16.54 0.60 10.43
C LEU A 181 -17.50 1.58 11.11
N GLY A 182 -18.04 2.55 10.37
CA GLY A 182 -19.10 3.41 10.86
C GLY A 182 -20.35 2.64 11.27
N ALA A 183 -20.80 1.71 10.42
CA ALA A 183 -21.94 0.83 10.72
C ALA A 183 -21.68 -0.08 11.93
N LEU A 184 -20.48 -0.68 12.02
CA LEU A 184 -20.09 -1.50 13.16
C LEU A 184 -20.06 -0.68 14.45
N ARG A 185 -19.46 0.50 14.45
CA ARG A 185 -19.41 1.40 15.59
C ARG A 185 -20.83 1.74 16.10
N THR A 186 -21.72 2.15 15.19
CA THR A 186 -23.10 2.50 15.54
C THR A 186 -23.86 1.31 16.14
N LYS A 187 -23.62 0.09 15.63
CA LYS A 187 -24.27 -1.13 16.13
C LYS A 187 -23.87 -1.47 17.56
N PHE A 188 -22.65 -1.17 17.96
CA PHE A 188 -22.11 -1.50 19.28
C PHE A 188 -22.07 -0.30 20.24
N ASP A 189 -22.60 0.87 19.84
CA ASP A 189 -22.65 2.05 20.69
C ASP A 189 -23.70 1.87 21.79
N THR A 190 -23.24 1.92 23.04
CA THR A 190 -24.09 1.77 24.26
C THR A 190 -24.29 3.09 25.00
N GLY A 191 -23.68 4.19 24.54
CA GLY A 191 -23.66 5.47 25.26
C GLY A 191 -22.64 5.56 26.40
N ASP A 192 -21.96 4.45 26.74
CA ASP A 192 -20.85 4.43 27.70
C ASP A 192 -19.53 4.65 26.96
N ASP A 193 -18.84 5.75 27.28
CA ASP A 193 -17.63 6.15 26.57
C ASP A 193 -16.45 5.19 26.81
N GLU A 194 -16.31 4.60 27.98
CA GLU A 194 -15.25 3.63 28.25
C GLU A 194 -15.46 2.34 27.48
N TYR A 195 -16.69 1.81 27.50
CA TYR A 195 -17.05 0.63 26.70
C TYR A 195 -16.87 0.89 25.22
N ASN A 196 -17.37 2.02 24.73
CA ASN A 196 -17.29 2.39 23.32
C ASN A 196 -15.85 2.59 22.87
N ALA A 197 -14.96 3.17 23.71
CA ALA A 197 -13.54 3.27 23.40
C ALA A 197 -12.89 1.90 23.24
N ARG A 198 -13.18 0.96 24.16
CA ARG A 198 -12.65 -0.40 24.13
C ARG A 198 -13.11 -1.15 22.89
N VAL A 199 -14.40 -1.09 22.57
CA VAL A 199 -14.97 -1.73 21.38
C VAL A 199 -14.41 -1.13 20.10
N ASN A 200 -14.27 0.19 20.00
CA ASN A 200 -13.65 0.86 18.86
C ASN A 200 -12.19 0.43 18.67
N GLY A 201 -11.44 0.24 19.76
CA GLY A 201 -10.08 -0.30 19.73
C GLY A 201 -10.03 -1.70 19.13
N TYR A 202 -10.95 -2.60 19.55
CA TYR A 202 -11.02 -3.96 18.99
C TYR A 202 -11.47 -3.97 17.53
N ILE A 203 -12.48 -3.19 17.17
CA ILE A 203 -12.94 -3.05 15.78
C ILE A 203 -11.80 -2.57 14.90
N LEU A 204 -11.10 -1.51 15.32
CA LEU A 204 -9.98 -0.94 14.59
C LEU A 204 -8.83 -1.94 14.45
N THR A 205 -8.44 -2.58 15.56
CA THR A 205 -7.38 -3.61 15.54
C THR A 205 -7.76 -4.74 14.59
N GLY A 206 -8.96 -5.27 14.65
CA GLY A 206 -9.45 -6.33 13.78
C GLY A 206 -9.41 -5.94 12.30
N ALA A 207 -9.88 -4.74 11.96
CA ALA A 207 -9.89 -4.22 10.60
C ALA A 207 -8.46 -4.04 10.04
N VAL A 208 -7.54 -3.49 10.83
CA VAL A 208 -6.16 -3.27 10.42
C VAL A 208 -5.39 -4.59 10.33
N LEU A 209 -5.57 -5.50 11.27
CA LEU A 209 -4.97 -6.83 11.22
C LEU A 209 -5.44 -7.60 9.98
N PHE A 210 -6.75 -7.61 9.72
CA PHE A 210 -7.28 -8.21 8.49
C PHE A 210 -6.60 -7.62 7.24
N SER A 211 -6.52 -6.30 7.16
CA SER A 211 -5.88 -5.59 6.06
C SER A 211 -4.40 -5.97 5.92
N TYR A 212 -3.61 -5.86 6.99
CA TYR A 212 -2.15 -6.03 6.93
C TYR A 212 -1.72 -7.49 6.74
N LEU A 213 -2.42 -8.42 7.38
CA LEU A 213 -2.14 -9.86 7.22
C LEU A 213 -2.52 -10.37 5.83
N THR A 214 -3.51 -9.76 5.17
CA THR A 214 -3.91 -10.13 3.81
C THR A 214 -3.10 -9.39 2.74
N CYS A 215 -2.84 -8.09 2.89
CA CYS A 215 -2.06 -7.35 1.90
C CYS A 215 -0.57 -7.74 1.91
N GLY A 216 0.00 -8.10 3.05
CA GLY A 216 1.41 -8.50 3.17
C GLY A 216 1.81 -9.60 2.18
N PRO A 217 1.17 -10.79 2.21
CA PRO A 217 1.43 -11.85 1.22
C PRO A 217 1.21 -11.42 -0.23
N LEU A 218 0.19 -10.59 -0.51
CA LEU A 218 -0.07 -10.11 -1.87
C LEU A 218 1.04 -9.18 -2.38
N PHE A 219 1.60 -8.30 -1.53
CA PHE A 219 2.79 -7.53 -1.87
C PHE A 219 4.00 -8.41 -2.15
N LEU A 220 4.22 -9.46 -1.36
CA LEU A 220 5.32 -10.41 -1.57
C LEU A 220 5.17 -11.15 -2.91
N ILE A 221 3.95 -11.56 -3.27
CA ILE A 221 3.66 -12.20 -4.55
C ILE A 221 3.88 -11.22 -5.71
N SER A 222 3.37 -9.98 -5.58
CA SER A 222 3.59 -8.93 -6.58
C SER A 222 5.08 -8.66 -6.80
N GLY A 223 5.87 -8.54 -5.73
CA GLY A 223 7.30 -8.33 -5.81
C GLY A 223 8.05 -9.47 -6.52
N ARG A 224 7.67 -10.73 -6.26
CA ARG A 224 8.25 -11.91 -6.96
C ARG A 224 7.93 -11.89 -8.46
N LYS A 225 6.68 -11.56 -8.83
CA LYS A 225 6.28 -11.46 -10.23
C LYS A 225 6.99 -10.29 -10.93
N TYR A 226 7.17 -9.18 -10.24
CA TYR A 226 7.92 -8.04 -10.71
C TYR A 226 9.39 -8.40 -10.99
N ALA A 227 10.06 -9.08 -10.05
CA ALA A 227 11.43 -9.55 -10.25
C ALA A 227 11.57 -10.46 -11.48
N ALA A 228 10.62 -11.37 -11.68
CA ALA A 228 10.60 -12.24 -12.86
C ALA A 228 10.41 -11.45 -14.16
N GLN A 229 9.57 -10.42 -14.15
CA GLN A 229 9.39 -9.52 -15.31
C GLN A 229 10.66 -8.71 -15.62
N LEU A 230 11.32 -8.16 -14.60
CA LEU A 230 12.61 -7.47 -14.78
C LEU A 230 13.68 -8.36 -15.39
N GLU A 231 13.80 -9.59 -14.90
CA GLU A 231 14.78 -10.54 -15.43
C GLU A 231 14.50 -10.91 -16.89
N LYS A 232 13.23 -11.10 -17.24
CA LYS A 232 12.81 -11.34 -18.62
C LYS A 232 13.18 -10.16 -19.53
N ASN A 233 12.89 -8.94 -19.08
CA ASN A 233 13.21 -7.73 -19.84
C ASN A 233 14.72 -7.56 -20.02
N LYS A 234 15.53 -7.78 -18.96
CA LYS A 234 17.00 -7.74 -19.04
C LYS A 234 17.56 -8.77 -20.05
N LYS A 235 17.00 -9.97 -20.10
CA LYS A 235 17.39 -11.01 -21.09
C LYS A 235 17.05 -10.59 -22.54
N GLN A 236 15.86 -10.03 -22.75
CA GLN A 236 15.45 -9.55 -24.08
C GLN A 236 16.34 -8.41 -24.59
N LEU A 237 16.67 -7.44 -23.74
CA LEU A 237 17.58 -6.34 -24.10
C LEU A 237 18.97 -6.84 -24.50
N LYS A 238 19.52 -7.82 -23.77
CA LYS A 238 20.81 -8.43 -24.15
C LYS A 238 20.75 -9.08 -25.52
N VAL A 239 19.70 -9.85 -25.82
CA VAL A 239 19.53 -10.50 -27.15
C VAL A 239 19.46 -9.46 -28.27
N LEU A 240 18.72 -8.37 -28.05
CA LEU A 240 18.62 -7.29 -29.02
C LEU A 240 19.98 -6.58 -29.26
N GLN A 241 20.76 -6.33 -28.20
CA GLN A 241 22.09 -5.75 -28.31
C GLN A 241 23.03 -6.66 -29.10
N PHE A 242 23.05 -7.97 -28.83
CA PHE A 242 23.87 -8.92 -29.60
C PHE A 242 23.46 -9.00 -31.05
N SER A 243 22.17 -8.96 -31.39
CA SER A 243 21.69 -8.97 -32.76
C SER A 243 22.07 -7.70 -33.53
N GLN A 244 22.09 -6.55 -32.88
CA GLN A 244 22.53 -5.27 -33.49
C GLN A 244 24.03 -5.24 -33.73
N ILE A 245 24.85 -5.83 -32.88
CA ILE A 245 26.29 -5.93 -33.09
C ILE A 245 26.57 -6.87 -34.27
N ALA A 246 25.96 -8.03 -34.32
CA ALA A 246 26.13 -9.02 -35.39
C ALA A 246 25.63 -8.53 -36.77
N SER A 247 24.74 -7.52 -36.82
CA SER A 247 24.27 -6.93 -38.09
C SER A 247 25.16 -5.79 -38.60
N ARG A 248 26.20 -5.39 -37.87
CA ARG A 248 27.15 -4.33 -38.20
C ARG A 248 28.51 -4.87 -38.69
N GLU A 249 28.73 -6.16 -38.47
CA GLU A 249 29.84 -6.94 -39.07
C GLU A 249 29.43 -7.55 -40.42
#